data_10f9e38458e37fa8b39c90a3164b791d
#
_entry.id   10f9e38458e37fa8b39c90a3164b791d
#
_cell.length_a   1.000
_cell.length_b   1.000
_cell.length_c   1.000
_cell.angle_alpha   90.00
_cell.angle_beta   90.00
_cell.angle_gamma   90.00
#
_symmetry.space_group_name_H-M   'P 1'
#
loop_
_entity.id
_entity.type
_entity.pdbx_description
1 polymer ?
#
loop_
_entity_poly.entity_id
_entity_poly.type
_entity_poly.pdbx_seq_one_letter_code
_entity_poly.pdbx_strand_id
1 'polypeptide(L)'
;MVEMLSLLLIGCACPYAYGVMIGKKRQGWIIFGAMMLLLVTTIGLSQWAEHTGNPLFPGMEMLEGKEVRLGVTNSSLWSVATTASSNGSVNCMHCSMSPLGGGIALFNMLLGEVIFGGLGCGLYGMLMFAMITVFLCGLMVGRTPEFLGKKIEAREVRWSMVGVLLPGITVLLMSGLAAATEVGRESICNAGPHGLTEILYCFGSQAGNNGSAFAGLAVGDTPFYSVLGGLAMLLARFGAIIPVMIIAGSMVSKKTAPPAQGTMATDNLMFMVLLVAVVLIVGALTFFPALALGPILEHLLLYSGTML
;
A
#
# COMPACT_ATOMS: atom_id res chain seq x y z
N MET A 1 -1.13 -17.60 13.70
CA MET A 1 0.33 -17.57 13.49
C MET A 1 0.76 -18.26 12.20
N VAL A 2 0.47 -19.54 11.97
CA VAL A 2 0.87 -20.25 10.72
C VAL A 2 0.28 -19.58 9.47
N GLU A 3 -1.00 -19.25 9.47
CA GLU A 3 -1.66 -18.54 8.36
C GLU A 3 -1.01 -17.17 8.10
N MET A 4 -0.78 -16.37 9.14
CA MET A 4 -0.15 -15.06 9.02
C MET A 4 1.28 -15.14 8.45
N LEU A 5 2.07 -16.13 8.89
CA LEU A 5 3.38 -16.40 8.30
C LEU A 5 3.26 -16.82 6.83
N SER A 6 2.26 -17.63 6.50
CA SER A 6 2.00 -18.07 5.12
C SER A 6 1.63 -16.92 4.19
N LEU A 7 0.86 -15.93 4.68
CA LEU A 7 0.51 -14.73 3.90
C LEU A 7 1.76 -13.95 3.46
N LEU A 8 2.72 -13.79 4.34
CA LEU A 8 3.93 -13.01 4.06
C LEU A 8 5.02 -13.82 3.35
N LEU A 9 5.05 -15.16 3.51
CA LEU A 9 6.16 -16.00 3.08
C LEU A 9 6.45 -15.89 1.58
N ILE A 10 5.43 -15.98 0.74
CA ILE A 10 5.59 -15.93 -0.72
C ILE A 10 6.02 -14.53 -1.15
N GLY A 11 5.38 -13.48 -0.61
CA GLY A 11 5.76 -12.09 -0.89
C GLY A 11 7.21 -11.79 -0.48
N CYS A 12 7.65 -12.30 0.67
CA CYS A 12 9.02 -12.17 1.16
C CYS A 12 10.04 -12.95 0.31
N ALA A 13 9.66 -14.11 -0.24
CA ALA A 13 10.53 -14.91 -1.08
C ALA A 13 10.79 -14.27 -2.46
N CYS A 14 9.84 -13.50 -3.00
CA CYS A 14 9.94 -12.90 -4.32
C CYS A 14 11.17 -11.99 -4.51
N PRO A 15 11.53 -11.05 -3.63
CA PRO A 15 12.73 -10.22 -3.78
C PRO A 15 14.01 -11.03 -3.77
N TYR A 16 14.08 -12.09 -2.95
CA TYR A 16 15.24 -12.99 -2.95
C TYR A 16 15.35 -13.76 -4.26
N ALA A 17 14.26 -14.36 -4.72
CA ALA A 17 14.21 -15.06 -6.00
C ALA A 17 14.62 -14.15 -7.18
N TYR A 18 14.11 -12.92 -7.20
CA TYR A 18 14.54 -11.89 -8.15
C TYR A 18 16.04 -11.66 -8.12
N GLY A 19 16.64 -11.47 -6.94
CA GLY A 19 18.08 -11.28 -6.78
C GLY A 19 18.91 -12.46 -7.31
N VAL A 20 18.42 -13.69 -7.13
CA VAL A 20 19.04 -14.91 -7.68
C VAL A 20 18.91 -14.94 -9.22
N MET A 21 17.74 -14.68 -9.76
CA MET A 21 17.47 -14.72 -11.19
C MET A 21 18.32 -13.71 -11.99
N ILE A 22 18.54 -12.50 -11.44
CA ILE A 22 19.39 -11.48 -12.09
C ILE A 22 20.89 -11.66 -11.82
N GLY A 23 21.29 -12.66 -11.04
CA GLY A 23 22.69 -12.89 -10.62
C GLY A 23 23.24 -11.83 -9.64
N LYS A 24 22.40 -10.99 -9.04
CA LYS A 24 22.78 -9.92 -8.10
C LYS A 24 21.99 -10.05 -6.78
N LYS A 25 22.35 -11.06 -5.99
CA LYS A 25 21.66 -11.35 -4.70
C LYS A 25 21.59 -10.14 -3.77
N ARG A 26 22.63 -9.30 -3.74
CA ARG A 26 22.68 -8.10 -2.91
C ARG A 26 21.56 -7.12 -3.24
N GLN A 27 21.23 -6.93 -4.52
CA GLN A 27 20.12 -6.08 -4.95
C GLN A 27 18.76 -6.64 -4.49
N GLY A 28 18.57 -7.96 -4.55
CA GLY A 28 17.38 -8.61 -3.99
C GLY A 28 17.22 -8.33 -2.50
N TRP A 29 18.32 -8.43 -1.73
CA TRP A 29 18.31 -8.12 -0.30
C TRP A 29 18.05 -6.64 0.00
N ILE A 30 18.49 -5.71 -0.84
CA ILE A 30 18.19 -4.28 -0.68
C ILE A 30 16.70 -4.00 -0.89
N ILE A 31 16.09 -4.60 -1.91
CA ILE A 31 14.64 -4.51 -2.13
C ILE A 31 13.85 -5.13 -0.98
N PHE A 32 14.25 -6.33 -0.55
CA PHE A 32 13.68 -6.99 0.62
C PHE A 32 13.78 -6.12 1.88
N GLY A 33 14.96 -5.51 2.11
CA GLY A 33 15.18 -4.60 3.24
C GLY A 33 14.27 -3.36 3.22
N ALA A 34 14.03 -2.78 2.03
CA ALA A 34 13.10 -1.66 1.87
C ALA A 34 11.66 -2.06 2.23
N MET A 35 11.19 -3.21 1.74
CA MET A 35 9.86 -3.75 2.05
C MET A 35 9.74 -4.10 3.54
N MET A 36 10.77 -4.75 4.12
CA MET A 36 10.79 -5.12 5.53
C MET A 36 10.80 -3.89 6.45
N LEU A 37 11.52 -2.83 6.09
CA LEU A 37 11.53 -1.58 6.84
C LEU A 37 10.13 -0.97 6.92
N LEU A 38 9.42 -0.92 5.79
CA LEU A 38 8.03 -0.43 5.74
C LEU A 38 7.10 -1.31 6.59
N LEU A 39 7.21 -2.65 6.47
CA LEU A 39 6.38 -3.59 7.24
C LEU A 39 6.60 -3.42 8.74
N VAL A 40 7.84 -3.43 9.20
CA VAL A 40 8.16 -3.31 10.64
C VAL A 40 7.70 -1.96 11.19
N THR A 41 7.86 -0.89 10.41
CA THR A 41 7.40 0.44 10.81
C THR A 41 5.87 0.47 10.98
N THR A 42 5.12 -0.07 10.02
CA THR A 42 3.64 -0.09 10.08
C THR A 42 3.12 -1.03 11.18
N ILE A 43 3.80 -2.16 11.45
CA ILE A 43 3.51 -3.02 12.62
C ILE A 43 3.69 -2.22 13.91
N GLY A 44 4.84 -1.56 14.08
CA GLY A 44 5.13 -0.78 15.29
C GLY A 44 4.12 0.34 15.53
N LEU A 45 3.77 1.09 14.47
CA LEU A 45 2.78 2.16 14.56
C LEU A 45 1.37 1.63 14.86
N SER A 46 0.96 0.52 14.25
CA SER A 46 -0.36 -0.08 14.51
C SER A 46 -0.46 -0.64 15.92
N GLN A 47 0.59 -1.30 16.41
CA GLN A 47 0.65 -1.76 17.80
C GLN A 47 0.58 -0.58 18.77
N TRP A 48 1.34 0.48 18.53
CA TRP A 48 1.29 1.67 19.35
C TRP A 48 -0.11 2.29 19.36
N ALA A 49 -0.75 2.47 18.20
CA ALA A 49 -2.08 3.05 18.08
C ALA A 49 -3.15 2.25 18.84
N GLU A 50 -3.13 0.91 18.73
CA GLU A 50 -4.11 0.04 19.38
C GLU A 50 -3.90 -0.11 20.89
N HIS A 51 -2.66 -0.01 21.37
CA HIS A 51 -2.35 -0.09 22.81
C HIS A 51 -2.44 1.25 23.55
N THR A 52 -2.49 2.39 22.85
CA THR A 52 -2.70 3.71 23.47
C THR A 52 -4.09 3.82 24.11
N GLY A 53 -5.05 2.98 23.68
CA GLY A 53 -6.39 2.95 24.23
C GLY A 53 -7.28 4.08 23.72
N ASN A 54 -8.54 4.08 24.19
CA ASN A 54 -9.50 5.12 23.86
C ASN A 54 -9.53 6.16 25.01
N PRO A 55 -9.26 7.45 24.74
CA PRO A 55 -9.27 8.49 25.77
C PRO A 55 -10.65 8.69 26.42
N LEU A 56 -11.75 8.31 25.73
CA LEU A 56 -13.10 8.37 26.27
C LEU A 56 -13.41 7.23 27.27
N PHE A 57 -12.66 6.12 27.20
CA PHE A 57 -12.81 4.96 28.07
C PHE A 57 -11.46 4.55 28.67
N PRO A 58 -10.89 5.34 29.60
CA PRO A 58 -9.57 5.08 30.17
C PRO A 58 -9.52 3.71 30.86
N GLY A 59 -8.49 2.93 30.59
CA GLY A 59 -8.26 1.63 31.23
C GLY A 59 -9.04 0.46 30.62
N MET A 60 -9.85 0.68 29.58
CA MET A 60 -10.49 -0.40 28.83
C MET A 60 -9.59 -0.85 27.68
N GLU A 61 -9.44 -2.16 27.49
CA GLU A 61 -8.79 -2.72 26.31
C GLU A 61 -9.68 -2.57 25.07
N MET A 62 -9.09 -2.23 23.96
CA MET A 62 -9.76 -2.05 22.65
C MET A 62 -10.08 -3.40 22.01
N LEU A 63 -11.00 -4.16 22.62
CA LEU A 63 -11.36 -5.52 22.18
C LEU A 63 -12.58 -5.56 21.24
N GLU A 64 -13.29 -4.44 21.07
CA GLU A 64 -14.42 -4.38 20.13
C GLU A 64 -14.00 -4.82 18.74
N GLY A 65 -14.83 -5.66 18.11
CA GLY A 65 -14.57 -6.19 16.77
C GLY A 65 -13.31 -7.03 16.61
N LYS A 66 -12.62 -7.36 17.70
CA LYS A 66 -11.40 -8.19 17.70
C LYS A 66 -11.68 -9.58 18.28
N GLU A 67 -10.88 -10.56 17.85
CA GLU A 67 -10.95 -11.90 18.41
C GLU A 67 -10.33 -11.91 19.83
N VAL A 68 -11.20 -12.00 20.83
CA VAL A 68 -10.82 -11.91 22.25
C VAL A 68 -9.77 -12.94 22.66
N ARG A 69 -9.83 -14.16 22.06
CA ARG A 69 -8.85 -15.23 22.33
C ARG A 69 -7.44 -14.89 21.87
N LEU A 70 -7.31 -14.03 20.88
CA LEU A 70 -6.03 -13.63 20.28
C LEU A 70 -5.53 -12.30 20.84
N GLY A 71 -6.45 -11.46 21.32
CA GLY A 71 -6.15 -10.16 21.92
C GLY A 71 -5.79 -9.08 20.89
N VAL A 72 -5.55 -7.87 21.40
CA VAL A 72 -5.27 -6.67 20.60
C VAL A 72 -4.01 -6.82 19.75
N THR A 73 -2.94 -7.34 20.35
CA THR A 73 -1.63 -7.50 19.68
C THR A 73 -1.69 -8.35 18.42
N ASN A 74 -2.34 -9.52 18.50
CA ASN A 74 -2.47 -10.40 17.33
C ASN A 74 -3.40 -9.81 16.27
N SER A 75 -4.47 -9.14 16.69
CA SER A 75 -5.42 -8.51 15.78
C SER A 75 -4.77 -7.38 14.98
N SER A 76 -4.04 -6.50 15.65
CA SER A 76 -3.27 -5.43 15.02
C SER A 76 -2.17 -5.98 14.09
N LEU A 77 -1.42 -6.99 14.53
CA LEU A 77 -0.40 -7.64 13.69
C LEU A 77 -1.00 -8.27 12.42
N TRP A 78 -2.16 -8.94 12.56
CA TRP A 78 -2.85 -9.55 11.43
C TRP A 78 -3.37 -8.50 10.45
N SER A 79 -3.94 -7.40 10.98
CA SER A 79 -4.41 -6.27 10.14
C SER A 79 -3.28 -5.70 9.28
N VAL A 80 -2.09 -5.49 9.85
CA VAL A 80 -0.93 -5.03 9.07
C VAL A 80 -0.46 -6.09 8.08
N ALA A 81 -0.37 -7.37 8.48
CA ALA A 81 0.08 -8.44 7.59
C ALA A 81 -0.84 -8.60 6.38
N THR A 82 -2.16 -8.58 6.58
CA THR A 82 -3.15 -8.76 5.52
C THR A 82 -3.20 -7.56 4.56
N THR A 83 -3.10 -6.34 5.09
CA THR A 83 -3.12 -5.12 4.26
C THR A 83 -1.80 -4.87 3.53
N ALA A 84 -0.68 -5.31 4.10
CA ALA A 84 0.63 -5.26 3.45
C ALA A 84 0.77 -6.29 2.33
N SER A 85 0.23 -7.51 2.52
CA SER A 85 0.36 -8.62 1.55
C SER A 85 -0.77 -8.68 0.52
N SER A 86 -1.70 -7.73 0.53
CA SER A 86 -2.88 -7.75 -0.36
C SER A 86 -3.70 -9.03 -0.23
N ASN A 87 -3.99 -9.42 1.00
CA ASN A 87 -4.82 -10.58 1.33
C ASN A 87 -6.09 -10.15 2.06
N GLY A 88 -7.20 -10.84 1.83
CA GLY A 88 -8.50 -10.52 2.43
C GLY A 88 -8.78 -11.20 3.77
N SER A 89 -7.85 -12.03 4.28
CA SER A 89 -8.02 -12.72 5.55
C SER A 89 -7.89 -11.74 6.71
N VAL A 90 -8.88 -11.71 7.60
CA VAL A 90 -8.91 -10.85 8.78
C VAL A 90 -9.34 -11.65 10.00
N ASN A 91 -8.84 -11.25 11.18
CA ASN A 91 -9.26 -11.77 12.48
C ASN A 91 -9.86 -10.69 13.38
N CYS A 92 -10.06 -9.49 12.83
CA CYS A 92 -10.75 -8.38 13.48
C CYS A 92 -11.49 -7.54 12.47
N MET A 93 -12.50 -6.81 12.89
CA MET A 93 -13.14 -5.77 12.10
C MET A 93 -12.22 -4.55 12.03
N HIS A 94 -11.76 -4.17 10.85
CA HIS A 94 -10.86 -3.01 10.70
C HIS A 94 -11.57 -1.70 11.00
N CYS A 95 -12.90 -1.64 10.84
CA CYS A 95 -13.74 -0.51 11.24
C CYS A 95 -13.72 -0.26 12.76
N SER A 96 -13.59 -1.32 13.58
CA SER A 96 -13.54 -1.23 15.04
C SER A 96 -12.12 -1.02 15.59
N MET A 97 -11.13 -0.82 14.73
CA MET A 97 -9.79 -0.41 15.17
C MET A 97 -9.78 1.06 15.57
N SER A 98 -8.78 1.46 16.36
CA SER A 98 -8.56 2.89 16.62
C SER A 98 -8.44 3.66 15.29
N PRO A 99 -8.78 4.96 15.26
CA PRO A 99 -8.71 5.75 14.01
C PRO A 99 -7.36 5.67 13.32
N LEU A 100 -6.25 5.70 14.08
CA LEU A 100 -4.91 5.52 13.53
C LEU A 100 -4.63 4.07 13.13
N GLY A 101 -5.10 3.08 13.90
CA GLY A 101 -4.93 1.66 13.55
C GLY A 101 -5.60 1.31 12.23
N GLY A 102 -6.86 1.70 12.05
CA GLY A 102 -7.59 1.60 10.79
C GLY A 102 -6.94 2.42 9.66
N GLY A 103 -6.45 3.62 9.99
CA GLY A 103 -5.71 4.49 9.07
C GLY A 103 -4.40 3.86 8.58
N ILE A 104 -3.66 3.13 9.42
CA ILE A 104 -2.42 2.42 9.03
C ILE A 104 -2.76 1.24 8.10
N ALA A 105 -3.82 0.50 8.39
CA ALA A 105 -4.30 -0.57 7.51
C ALA A 105 -4.68 -0.01 6.12
N LEU A 106 -5.41 1.11 6.08
CA LEU A 106 -5.73 1.82 4.84
C LEU A 106 -4.47 2.32 4.13
N PHE A 107 -3.52 2.93 4.86
CA PHE A 107 -2.26 3.42 4.30
C PHE A 107 -1.45 2.32 3.60
N ASN A 108 -1.35 1.13 4.20
CA ASN A 108 -0.66 -0.01 3.59
C ASN A 108 -1.25 -0.36 2.21
N MET A 109 -2.58 -0.39 2.11
CA MET A 109 -3.25 -0.65 0.82
C MET A 109 -3.04 0.47 -0.19
N LEU A 110 -3.11 1.74 0.26
CA LEU A 110 -2.93 2.92 -0.59
C LEU A 110 -1.49 3.07 -1.12
N LEU A 111 -0.49 2.51 -0.46
CA LEU A 111 0.88 2.42 -1.00
C LEU A 111 0.97 1.53 -2.25
N GLY A 112 -0.09 0.87 -2.66
CA GLY A 112 -0.14 0.04 -3.87
C GLY A 112 0.51 -1.33 -3.69
N GLU A 113 0.36 -1.93 -2.52
CA GLU A 113 0.80 -3.29 -2.20
C GLU A 113 2.32 -3.51 -2.33
N VAL A 114 3.12 -2.46 -2.25
CA VAL A 114 4.58 -2.57 -2.39
C VAL A 114 5.27 -3.25 -1.21
N ILE A 115 4.54 -3.50 -0.11
CA ILE A 115 5.05 -4.17 1.09
C ILE A 115 4.68 -5.65 1.02
N PHE A 116 5.51 -6.48 0.41
CA PHE A 116 5.30 -7.93 0.26
C PHE A 116 3.93 -8.31 -0.33
N GLY A 117 3.38 -7.45 -1.19
CA GLY A 117 2.11 -7.68 -1.85
C GLY A 117 2.04 -9.00 -2.59
N GLY A 118 0.82 -9.59 -2.68
CA GLY A 118 0.57 -10.95 -3.10
C GLY A 118 1.14 -11.31 -4.48
N LEU A 119 1.52 -12.58 -4.65
CA LEU A 119 1.93 -13.26 -5.91
C LEU A 119 2.76 -12.41 -6.89
N GLY A 120 3.73 -11.63 -6.38
CA GLY A 120 4.62 -10.81 -7.19
C GLY A 120 4.17 -9.36 -7.37
N CYS A 121 2.95 -8.98 -7.01
CA CYS A 121 2.45 -7.60 -7.09
C CYS A 121 3.35 -6.62 -6.33
N GLY A 122 3.71 -6.94 -5.10
CA GLY A 122 4.63 -6.13 -4.31
C GLY A 122 5.99 -5.97 -4.97
N LEU A 123 6.53 -7.06 -5.52
CA LEU A 123 7.84 -7.02 -6.19
C LEU A 123 7.81 -6.13 -7.44
N TYR A 124 6.86 -6.32 -8.37
CA TYR A 124 6.86 -5.51 -9.59
C TYR A 124 6.47 -4.05 -9.32
N GLY A 125 5.60 -3.79 -8.33
CA GLY A 125 5.31 -2.44 -7.84
C GLY A 125 6.57 -1.77 -7.30
N MET A 126 7.31 -2.46 -6.43
CA MET A 126 8.58 -1.96 -5.90
C MET A 126 9.64 -1.77 -6.99
N LEU A 127 9.67 -2.59 -8.03
CA LEU A 127 10.57 -2.40 -9.18
C LEU A 127 10.20 -1.17 -10.01
N MET A 128 8.91 -0.84 -10.18
CA MET A 128 8.49 0.42 -10.80
C MET A 128 8.96 1.62 -9.98
N PHE A 129 8.80 1.59 -8.65
CA PHE A 129 9.36 2.61 -7.76
C PHE A 129 10.88 2.69 -7.83
N ALA A 130 11.57 1.55 -7.91
CA ALA A 130 13.02 1.52 -8.07
C ALA A 130 13.47 2.22 -9.37
N MET A 131 12.76 2.02 -10.49
CA MET A 131 13.05 2.72 -11.74
C MET A 131 12.79 4.23 -11.64
N ILE A 132 11.69 4.64 -11.00
CA ILE A 132 11.40 6.06 -10.73
C ILE A 132 12.50 6.66 -9.84
N THR A 133 12.92 5.95 -8.79
CA THR A 133 13.99 6.39 -7.88
C THR A 133 15.30 6.60 -8.62
N VAL A 134 15.73 5.62 -9.42
CA VAL A 134 16.96 5.73 -10.22
C VAL A 134 16.88 6.88 -11.22
N PHE A 135 15.71 7.07 -11.84
CA PHE A 135 15.49 8.16 -12.78
C PHE A 135 15.57 9.53 -12.10
N LEU A 136 14.85 9.73 -10.99
CA LEU A 136 14.86 10.98 -10.24
C LEU A 136 16.27 11.32 -9.74
N CYS A 137 16.95 10.37 -9.10
CA CYS A 137 18.29 10.58 -8.59
C CYS A 137 19.30 10.81 -9.73
N GLY A 138 19.15 10.11 -10.85
CA GLY A 138 19.99 10.31 -12.04
C GLY A 138 19.86 11.72 -12.59
N LEU A 139 18.63 12.23 -12.71
CA LEU A 139 18.38 13.60 -13.18
C LEU A 139 18.93 14.66 -12.22
N MET A 140 18.74 14.48 -10.91
CA MET A 140 19.22 15.45 -9.91
C MET A 140 20.75 15.59 -9.89
N VAL A 141 21.45 14.49 -10.16
CA VAL A 141 22.93 14.46 -10.16
C VAL A 141 23.51 14.72 -11.58
N GLY A 142 22.66 14.85 -12.60
CA GLY A 142 23.08 15.04 -14.00
C GLY A 142 23.72 13.79 -14.60
N ARG A 143 23.30 12.59 -14.17
CA ARG A 143 23.81 11.28 -14.60
C ARG A 143 22.78 10.53 -15.42
N THR A 144 23.24 9.68 -16.35
CA THR A 144 22.34 8.81 -17.11
C THR A 144 21.72 7.75 -16.18
N PRO A 145 20.39 7.69 -16.06
CA PRO A 145 19.73 6.68 -15.21
C PRO A 145 19.87 5.29 -15.84
N GLU A 146 20.45 4.37 -15.09
CA GLU A 146 20.64 2.98 -15.48
C GLU A 146 20.12 2.02 -14.40
N PHE A 147 19.36 1.02 -14.81
CA PHE A 147 18.87 -0.03 -13.95
C PHE A 147 19.26 -1.40 -14.53
N LEU A 148 19.88 -2.26 -13.74
CA LEU A 148 20.40 -3.57 -14.16
C LEU A 148 21.39 -3.51 -15.35
N GLY A 149 22.16 -2.42 -15.46
CA GLY A 149 23.08 -2.22 -16.59
C GLY A 149 22.38 -1.87 -17.92
N LYS A 150 21.12 -1.43 -17.85
CA LYS A 150 20.36 -0.96 -19.01
C LYS A 150 19.89 0.46 -18.78
N LYS A 151 19.99 1.29 -19.82
CA LYS A 151 19.58 2.69 -19.78
C LYS A 151 18.05 2.79 -19.62
N ILE A 152 17.60 3.58 -18.64
CA ILE A 152 16.20 3.94 -18.46
C ILE A 152 15.92 5.17 -19.32
N GLU A 153 14.92 5.09 -20.16
CA GLU A 153 14.49 6.15 -21.07
C GLU A 153 13.07 6.63 -20.74
N ALA A 154 12.61 7.66 -21.42
CA ALA A 154 11.29 8.25 -21.20
C ALA A 154 10.13 7.25 -21.32
N ARG A 155 10.31 6.16 -22.08
CA ARG A 155 9.29 5.11 -22.22
C ARG A 155 9.10 4.34 -20.92
N GLU A 156 10.17 3.83 -20.33
CA GLU A 156 10.10 3.07 -19.07
C GLU A 156 9.58 3.93 -17.93
N VAL A 157 10.04 5.18 -17.87
CA VAL A 157 9.60 6.11 -16.82
C VAL A 157 8.10 6.43 -16.93
N ARG A 158 7.62 6.73 -18.16
CA ARG A 158 6.19 6.99 -18.37
C ARG A 158 5.32 5.81 -17.94
N TRP A 159 5.68 4.59 -18.34
CA TRP A 159 4.92 3.42 -17.94
C TRP A 159 5.05 3.09 -16.45
N SER A 160 6.21 3.33 -15.82
CA SER A 160 6.34 3.21 -14.36
C SER A 160 5.43 4.20 -13.64
N MET A 161 5.35 5.45 -14.11
CA MET A 161 4.43 6.45 -13.53
C MET A 161 2.96 6.06 -13.72
N VAL A 162 2.57 5.57 -14.91
CA VAL A 162 1.21 5.07 -15.14
C VAL A 162 0.88 3.93 -14.19
N GLY A 163 1.77 2.93 -14.06
CA GLY A 163 1.54 1.77 -13.21
C GLY A 163 1.45 2.11 -11.71
N VAL A 164 2.14 3.16 -11.26
CA VAL A 164 2.10 3.62 -9.86
C VAL A 164 0.89 4.54 -9.59
N LEU A 165 0.56 5.44 -10.52
CA LEU A 165 -0.46 6.46 -10.29
C LEU A 165 -1.88 5.98 -10.60
N LEU A 166 -2.07 5.10 -11.60
CA LEU A 166 -3.40 4.69 -12.03
C LEU A 166 -4.21 3.97 -10.95
N PRO A 167 -3.66 3.06 -10.14
CA PRO A 167 -4.39 2.51 -8.99
C PRO A 167 -4.85 3.60 -8.02
N GLY A 168 -3.97 4.55 -7.69
CA GLY A 168 -4.30 5.67 -6.80
C GLY A 168 -5.39 6.58 -7.35
N ILE A 169 -5.31 6.93 -8.63
CA ILE A 169 -6.36 7.72 -9.32
C ILE A 169 -7.69 6.96 -9.26
N THR A 170 -7.68 5.65 -9.47
CA THR A 170 -8.90 4.83 -9.42
C THR A 170 -9.53 4.87 -8.04
N VAL A 171 -8.75 4.69 -6.97
CA VAL A 171 -9.25 4.78 -5.59
C VAL A 171 -9.88 6.14 -5.32
N LEU A 172 -9.15 7.22 -5.59
CA LEU A 172 -9.62 8.58 -5.28
C LEU A 172 -10.85 8.98 -6.11
N LEU A 173 -10.88 8.60 -7.39
CA LEU A 173 -12.01 8.88 -8.27
C LEU A 173 -13.28 8.15 -7.81
N MET A 174 -13.19 6.84 -7.56
CA MET A 174 -14.34 6.05 -7.14
C MET A 174 -14.82 6.44 -5.73
N SER A 175 -13.89 6.72 -4.81
CA SER A 175 -14.23 7.23 -3.47
C SER A 175 -14.89 8.62 -3.54
N GLY A 176 -14.38 9.51 -4.40
CA GLY A 176 -14.97 10.82 -4.61
C GLY A 176 -16.37 10.74 -5.19
N LEU A 177 -16.63 9.86 -6.16
CA LEU A 177 -17.95 9.60 -6.72
C LEU A 177 -18.92 9.06 -5.65
N ALA A 178 -18.48 8.11 -4.82
CA ALA A 178 -19.30 7.56 -3.74
C ALA A 178 -19.63 8.61 -2.68
N ALA A 179 -18.66 9.40 -2.26
CA ALA A 179 -18.88 10.48 -1.28
C ALA A 179 -19.77 11.60 -1.80
N ALA A 180 -19.77 11.87 -3.11
CA ALA A 180 -20.58 12.92 -3.73
C ALA A 180 -22.03 12.51 -4.00
N THR A 181 -22.34 11.21 -4.10
CA THR A 181 -23.67 10.70 -4.44
C THR A 181 -24.45 10.29 -3.20
N GLU A 182 -25.77 10.45 -3.21
CA GLU A 182 -26.66 9.99 -2.13
C GLU A 182 -26.56 8.46 -1.98
N VAL A 183 -26.67 7.73 -3.08
CA VAL A 183 -26.59 6.25 -3.09
C VAL A 183 -25.28 5.75 -2.46
N GLY A 184 -24.16 6.44 -2.71
CA GLY A 184 -22.87 6.08 -2.09
C GLY A 184 -22.86 6.32 -0.57
N ARG A 185 -23.52 7.37 -0.09
CA ARG A 185 -23.60 7.73 1.33
C ARG A 185 -24.63 6.92 2.12
N GLU A 186 -25.68 6.41 1.49
CA GLU A 186 -26.69 5.59 2.14
C GLU A 186 -26.16 4.26 2.65
N SER A 187 -25.04 3.77 2.10
CA SER A 187 -24.45 2.48 2.44
C SER A 187 -23.45 2.56 3.60
N ILE A 188 -23.05 3.75 4.06
CA ILE A 188 -22.11 3.90 5.18
C ILE A 188 -22.85 3.74 6.51
N CYS A 189 -22.19 3.10 7.47
CA CYS A 189 -22.76 2.91 8.82
C CYS A 189 -22.44 4.08 9.75
N ASN A 190 -21.35 4.78 9.53
CA ASN A 190 -20.90 5.88 10.38
C ASN A 190 -20.88 7.20 9.60
N ALA A 191 -21.27 8.29 10.26
CA ALA A 191 -21.21 9.61 9.67
C ALA A 191 -19.83 10.25 9.83
N GLY A 192 -19.56 11.34 9.09
CA GLY A 192 -18.36 12.14 9.27
C GLY A 192 -17.07 11.50 8.75
N PRO A 193 -15.92 11.76 9.40
CA PRO A 193 -14.60 11.28 8.95
C PRO A 193 -14.48 9.77 8.90
N HIS A 194 -15.14 9.05 9.84
CA HIS A 194 -15.14 7.58 9.84
C HIS A 194 -15.83 7.02 8.59
N GLY A 195 -17.00 7.57 8.21
CA GLY A 195 -17.70 7.15 6.99
C GLY A 195 -16.90 7.44 5.71
N LEU A 196 -16.13 8.53 5.67
CA LEU A 196 -15.18 8.75 4.58
C LEU A 196 -14.09 7.67 4.55
N THR A 197 -13.60 7.24 5.72
CA THR A 197 -12.63 6.15 5.83
C THR A 197 -13.22 4.83 5.37
N GLU A 198 -14.51 4.53 5.66
CA GLU A 198 -15.22 3.35 5.15
C GLU A 198 -15.22 3.31 3.62
N ILE A 199 -15.57 4.43 2.97
CA ILE A 199 -15.58 4.55 1.51
C ILE A 199 -14.17 4.38 0.93
N LEU A 200 -13.19 5.09 1.47
CA LEU A 200 -11.79 5.01 1.03
C LEU A 200 -11.22 3.60 1.19
N TYR A 201 -11.53 2.94 2.30
CA TYR A 201 -11.08 1.59 2.56
C TYR A 201 -11.70 0.59 1.57
N CYS A 202 -13.00 0.72 1.29
CA CYS A 202 -13.70 -0.12 0.32
C CYS A 202 -13.00 -0.08 -1.05
N PHE A 203 -12.83 1.12 -1.62
CA PHE A 203 -12.20 1.26 -2.94
C PHE A 203 -10.68 1.01 -2.90
N GLY A 204 -10.01 1.28 -1.78
CA GLY A 204 -8.61 0.90 -1.57
C GLY A 204 -8.42 -0.62 -1.60
N SER A 205 -9.27 -1.36 -0.90
CA SER A 205 -9.26 -2.82 -0.90
C SER A 205 -9.63 -3.41 -2.27
N GLN A 206 -10.63 -2.85 -2.94
CA GLN A 206 -11.04 -3.30 -4.28
C GLN A 206 -9.97 -3.01 -5.33
N ALA A 207 -9.42 -1.80 -5.38
CA ALA A 207 -8.35 -1.45 -6.33
C ALA A 207 -7.07 -2.25 -6.06
N GLY A 208 -6.71 -2.46 -4.79
CA GLY A 208 -5.61 -3.33 -4.39
C GLY A 208 -5.90 -4.81 -4.63
N ASN A 209 -7.15 -5.20 -4.95
CA ASN A 209 -7.61 -6.59 -4.99
C ASN A 209 -7.26 -7.35 -3.69
N ASN A 210 -7.31 -6.64 -2.56
CA ASN A 210 -6.99 -7.15 -1.25
C ASN A 210 -8.11 -8.08 -0.72
N GLY A 211 -9.35 -7.59 -0.69
CA GLY A 211 -10.52 -8.34 -0.27
C GLY A 211 -10.89 -8.20 1.20
N SER A 212 -10.06 -7.51 2.03
CA SER A 212 -10.46 -7.16 3.40
C SER A 212 -11.55 -6.09 3.37
N ALA A 213 -12.55 -6.21 4.26
CA ALA A 213 -13.59 -5.22 4.43
C ALA A 213 -13.33 -4.37 5.68
N PHE A 214 -13.74 -3.11 5.64
CA PHE A 214 -13.74 -2.26 6.83
C PHE A 214 -14.90 -2.62 7.77
N ALA A 215 -15.87 -3.35 7.25
CA ALA A 215 -17.05 -3.88 7.92
C ALA A 215 -18.15 -2.86 8.29
N GLY A 216 -17.87 -1.56 8.19
CA GLY A 216 -18.86 -0.50 8.38
C GLY A 216 -19.68 -0.17 7.14
N LEU A 217 -19.31 -0.69 5.97
CA LEU A 217 -19.98 -0.40 4.70
C LEU A 217 -20.79 -1.59 4.21
N ALA A 218 -22.08 -1.41 3.97
CA ALA A 218 -22.98 -2.44 3.43
C ALA A 218 -22.78 -2.63 1.90
N VAL A 219 -21.59 -3.09 1.50
CA VAL A 219 -21.19 -3.19 0.08
C VAL A 219 -22.05 -4.15 -0.72
N GLY A 220 -22.54 -5.22 -0.08
CA GLY A 220 -23.31 -6.28 -0.75
C GLY A 220 -24.73 -5.90 -1.16
N ASP A 221 -25.30 -4.87 -0.54
CA ASP A 221 -26.71 -4.56 -0.68
C ASP A 221 -27.03 -3.60 -1.83
N THR A 222 -26.00 -2.94 -2.39
CA THR A 222 -26.19 -1.95 -3.46
C THR A 222 -25.43 -2.30 -4.74
N PRO A 223 -26.09 -2.28 -5.90
CA PRO A 223 -25.42 -2.44 -7.20
C PRO A 223 -24.34 -1.39 -7.45
N PHE A 224 -24.43 -0.22 -6.81
CA PHE A 224 -23.51 0.88 -6.95
C PHE A 224 -22.07 0.46 -6.57
N TYR A 225 -21.86 -0.03 -5.35
CA TYR A 225 -20.53 -0.45 -4.90
C TYR A 225 -20.03 -1.70 -5.61
N SER A 226 -20.93 -2.63 -5.96
CA SER A 226 -20.58 -3.86 -6.68
C SER A 226 -20.06 -3.54 -8.09
N VAL A 227 -20.73 -2.65 -8.83
CA VAL A 227 -20.33 -2.29 -10.19
C VAL A 227 -19.07 -1.42 -10.19
N LEU A 228 -19.05 -0.33 -9.38
CA LEU A 228 -17.89 0.55 -9.30
C LEU A 228 -16.66 -0.18 -8.75
N GLY A 229 -16.86 -1.07 -7.78
CA GLY A 229 -15.80 -1.90 -7.23
C GLY A 229 -15.23 -2.88 -8.25
N GLY A 230 -16.07 -3.55 -9.03
CA GLY A 230 -15.63 -4.40 -10.12
C GLY A 230 -14.81 -3.63 -11.17
N LEU A 231 -15.24 -2.42 -11.52
CA LEU A 231 -14.47 -1.54 -12.41
C LEU A 231 -13.14 -1.13 -11.77
N ALA A 232 -13.14 -0.77 -10.47
CA ALA A 232 -11.92 -0.42 -9.74
C ALA A 232 -10.91 -1.57 -9.72
N MET A 233 -11.38 -2.80 -9.47
CA MET A 233 -10.54 -4.01 -9.50
C MET A 233 -9.87 -4.20 -10.86
N LEU A 234 -10.63 -4.09 -11.95
CA LEU A 234 -10.12 -4.26 -13.30
C LEU A 234 -9.11 -3.16 -13.68
N LEU A 235 -9.48 -1.89 -13.46
CA LEU A 235 -8.65 -0.76 -13.83
C LEU A 235 -7.33 -0.75 -13.06
N ALA A 236 -7.36 -0.96 -11.76
CA ALA A 236 -6.14 -0.92 -10.95
C ALA A 236 -5.24 -2.14 -11.22
N ARG A 237 -5.81 -3.36 -11.32
CA ARG A 237 -5.02 -4.57 -11.56
C ARG A 237 -4.35 -4.56 -12.93
N PHE A 238 -5.10 -4.34 -13.98
CA PHE A 238 -4.53 -4.27 -15.33
C PHE A 238 -3.72 -2.99 -15.55
N GLY A 239 -4.07 -1.91 -14.86
CA GLY A 239 -3.31 -0.66 -14.83
C GLY A 239 -1.91 -0.78 -14.26
N ALA A 240 -1.66 -1.79 -13.42
CA ALA A 240 -0.32 -2.12 -12.93
C ALA A 240 0.38 -3.18 -13.82
N ILE A 241 -0.31 -4.26 -14.18
CA ILE A 241 0.26 -5.40 -14.92
C ILE A 241 0.71 -4.98 -16.32
N ILE A 242 -0.13 -4.26 -17.07
CA ILE A 242 0.18 -3.87 -18.46
C ILE A 242 1.44 -2.99 -18.54
N PRO A 243 1.59 -1.92 -17.73
CA PRO A 243 2.83 -1.15 -17.68
C PRO A 243 4.07 -1.99 -17.37
N VAL A 244 3.99 -2.89 -16.40
CA VAL A 244 5.10 -3.77 -16.04
C VAL A 244 5.52 -4.65 -17.23
N MET A 245 4.57 -5.24 -17.94
CA MET A 245 4.86 -6.07 -19.12
C MET A 245 5.47 -5.26 -20.24
N ILE A 246 5.01 -4.02 -20.48
CA ILE A 246 5.59 -3.11 -21.47
C ILE A 246 7.04 -2.75 -21.10
N ILE A 247 7.28 -2.44 -19.82
CA ILE A 247 8.62 -2.14 -19.33
C ILE A 247 9.53 -3.35 -19.48
N ALA A 248 9.08 -4.54 -19.09
CA ALA A 248 9.85 -5.77 -19.22
C ALA A 248 10.23 -6.04 -20.68
N GLY A 249 9.28 -5.93 -21.61
CA GLY A 249 9.53 -6.08 -23.04
C GLY A 249 10.54 -5.06 -23.59
N SER A 250 10.43 -3.80 -23.16
CA SER A 250 11.40 -2.76 -23.51
C SER A 250 12.78 -3.04 -22.95
N MET A 251 12.87 -3.44 -21.69
CA MET A 251 14.14 -3.75 -21.05
C MET A 251 14.83 -4.98 -21.67
N VAL A 252 14.10 -5.98 -22.13
CA VAL A 252 14.67 -7.16 -22.80
C VAL A 252 15.37 -6.76 -24.09
N SER A 253 14.79 -5.87 -24.88
CA SER A 253 15.36 -5.44 -26.17
C SER A 253 16.61 -4.57 -26.07
N LYS A 254 16.89 -3.99 -24.88
CA LYS A 254 18.05 -3.10 -24.65
C LYS A 254 19.34 -3.88 -24.43
N LYS A 255 20.43 -3.40 -25.01
CA LYS A 255 21.78 -3.93 -24.75
C LYS A 255 22.23 -3.54 -23.35
N THR A 256 22.96 -4.44 -22.69
CA THR A 256 23.63 -4.15 -21.43
C THR A 256 24.86 -3.26 -21.71
N ALA A 257 24.98 -2.18 -20.96
CA ALA A 257 26.16 -1.33 -20.97
C ALA A 257 27.07 -1.66 -19.77
N PRO A 258 28.39 -1.59 -19.90
CA PRO A 258 29.27 -1.69 -18.75
C PRO A 258 29.01 -0.52 -17.80
N PRO A 259 29.15 -0.70 -16.48
CA PRO A 259 28.95 0.36 -15.51
C PRO A 259 29.86 1.56 -15.82
N ALA A 260 29.28 2.71 -16.06
CA ALA A 260 30.02 3.96 -16.23
C ALA A 260 30.33 4.59 -14.85
N GLN A 261 31.35 5.47 -14.76
CA GLN A 261 31.69 6.17 -13.50
C GLN A 261 30.52 7.01 -12.94
N GLY A 262 29.47 7.21 -13.74
CA GLY A 262 28.24 7.92 -13.39
C GLY A 262 27.06 7.05 -13.01
N THR A 263 27.16 5.71 -13.07
CA THR A 263 26.04 4.82 -12.77
C THR A 263 25.75 4.78 -11.29
N MET A 264 24.50 5.01 -10.90
CA MET A 264 24.06 4.89 -9.50
C MET A 264 24.05 3.43 -9.06
N ALA A 265 24.73 3.12 -7.97
CA ALA A 265 24.70 1.78 -7.39
C ALA A 265 23.32 1.53 -6.74
N THR A 266 22.65 0.47 -7.19
CA THR A 266 21.29 0.09 -6.72
C THR A 266 21.32 -1.05 -5.70
N ASP A 267 22.51 -1.43 -5.23
CA ASP A 267 22.76 -2.55 -4.32
C ASP A 267 23.36 -2.11 -2.97
N ASN A 268 23.11 -0.87 -2.57
CA ASN A 268 23.61 -0.27 -1.33
C ASN A 268 22.50 0.27 -0.43
N LEU A 269 22.83 0.54 0.83
CA LEU A 269 21.91 1.07 1.83
C LEU A 269 21.33 2.44 1.44
N MET A 270 22.15 3.30 0.80
CA MET A 270 21.70 4.61 0.33
C MET A 270 20.54 4.47 -0.65
N PHE A 271 20.63 3.53 -1.60
CA PHE A 271 19.54 3.26 -2.53
C PHE A 271 18.28 2.76 -1.81
N MET A 272 18.42 1.90 -0.79
CA MET A 272 17.30 1.43 0.02
C MET A 272 16.57 2.59 0.68
N VAL A 273 17.28 3.52 1.31
CA VAL A 273 16.70 4.69 1.96
C VAL A 273 16.01 5.61 0.95
N LEU A 274 16.64 5.87 -0.19
CA LEU A 274 16.06 6.67 -1.27
C LEU A 274 14.80 6.02 -1.85
N LEU A 275 14.80 4.71 -2.03
CA LEU A 275 13.64 3.96 -2.51
C LEU A 275 12.45 4.08 -1.55
N VAL A 276 12.68 3.87 -0.25
CA VAL A 276 11.66 4.05 0.78
C VAL A 276 11.16 5.49 0.81
N ALA A 277 12.06 6.47 0.74
CA ALA A 277 11.67 7.89 0.71
C ALA A 277 10.78 8.21 -0.52
N VAL A 278 11.12 7.72 -1.70
CA VAL A 278 10.31 7.93 -2.92
C VAL A 278 8.93 7.28 -2.79
N VAL A 279 8.85 6.05 -2.27
CA VAL A 279 7.56 5.37 -2.01
C VAL A 279 6.69 6.22 -1.07
N LEU A 280 7.25 6.68 0.05
CA LEU A 280 6.52 7.49 1.03
C LEU A 280 6.12 8.86 0.48
N ILE A 281 6.99 9.55 -0.25
CA ILE A 281 6.69 10.86 -0.84
C ILE A 281 5.58 10.74 -1.88
N VAL A 282 5.66 9.77 -2.79
CA VAL A 282 4.61 9.56 -3.81
C VAL A 282 3.29 9.18 -3.15
N GLY A 283 3.32 8.27 -2.16
CA GLY A 283 2.13 7.90 -1.39
C GLY A 283 1.51 9.08 -0.65
N ALA A 284 2.34 9.89 0.01
CA ALA A 284 1.88 11.09 0.71
C ALA A 284 1.28 12.12 -0.24
N LEU A 285 1.95 12.44 -1.34
CA LEU A 285 1.43 13.41 -2.32
C LEU A 285 0.09 12.96 -2.93
N THR A 286 -0.10 11.66 -3.08
CA THR A 286 -1.33 11.12 -3.67
C THR A 286 -2.48 11.05 -2.67
N PHE A 287 -2.23 10.60 -1.44
CA PHE A 287 -3.29 10.20 -0.51
C PHE A 287 -3.37 11.02 0.78
N PHE A 288 -2.38 11.86 1.08
CA PHE A 288 -2.37 12.63 2.34
C PHE A 288 -3.65 13.45 2.57
N PRO A 289 -4.22 14.14 1.57
CA PRO A 289 -5.47 14.88 1.78
C PRO A 289 -6.64 13.98 2.20
N ALA A 290 -6.77 12.79 1.60
CA ALA A 290 -7.82 11.84 1.94
C ALA A 290 -7.62 11.24 3.35
N LEU A 291 -6.39 10.88 3.69
CA LEU A 291 -6.04 10.39 5.03
C LEU A 291 -6.21 11.47 6.11
N ALA A 292 -5.92 12.73 5.77
CA ALA A 292 -6.12 13.85 6.69
C ALA A 292 -7.59 14.09 7.01
N LEU A 293 -8.48 13.97 6.04
CA LEU A 293 -9.93 14.14 6.20
C LEU A 293 -10.64 12.93 6.81
N GLY A 294 -10.08 11.75 6.68
CA GLY A 294 -10.59 10.51 7.28
C GLY A 294 -9.94 10.23 8.64
N PRO A 295 -9.02 9.25 8.71
CA PRO A 295 -8.53 8.71 9.98
C PRO A 295 -7.77 9.72 10.84
N ILE A 296 -7.05 10.69 10.27
CA ILE A 296 -6.32 11.68 11.05
C ILE A 296 -7.29 12.66 11.72
N LEU A 297 -8.27 13.18 10.98
CA LEU A 297 -9.29 14.07 11.56
C LEU A 297 -10.10 13.35 12.64
N GLU A 298 -10.50 12.11 12.39
CA GLU A 298 -11.21 11.27 13.35
C GLU A 298 -10.40 11.11 14.65
N HIS A 299 -9.10 10.83 14.56
CA HIS A 299 -8.21 10.73 15.70
C HIS A 299 -8.17 12.04 16.50
N LEU A 300 -8.04 13.18 15.83
CA LEU A 300 -8.01 14.49 16.50
C LEU A 300 -9.34 14.81 17.20
N LEU A 301 -10.48 14.50 16.59
CA LEU A 301 -11.79 14.68 17.17
C LEU A 301 -12.00 13.78 18.40
N LEU A 302 -11.56 12.53 18.34
CA LEU A 302 -11.59 11.60 19.47
C LEU A 302 -10.85 12.18 20.70
N TYR A 303 -9.66 12.75 20.50
CA TYR A 303 -8.87 13.35 21.57
C TYR A 303 -9.39 14.72 22.03
N SER A 304 -10.20 15.41 21.22
CA SER A 304 -10.90 16.62 21.63
C SER A 304 -12.18 16.34 22.44
N GLY A 305 -12.55 15.06 22.63
CA GLY A 305 -13.76 14.65 23.33
C GLY A 305 -15.04 14.84 22.53
N THR A 306 -14.94 15.06 21.22
CA THR A 306 -16.09 15.17 20.33
C THR A 306 -16.48 13.75 19.88
N MET A 307 -17.66 13.29 20.32
CA MET A 307 -18.25 12.06 19.76
C MET A 307 -18.88 12.41 18.41
N LEU A 308 -18.56 11.60 17.39
CA LEU A 308 -19.12 11.71 16.05
C LEU A 308 -20.33 10.79 15.92
#